data_3184cdc46a52ffdae82757648cd5cb1e
#
_entry.id   3184cdc46a52ffdae82757648cd5cb1e
#
_cell.length_a   1.000
_cell.length_b   1.000
_cell.length_c   1.000
_cell.angle_alpha   90.00
_cell.angle_beta   90.00
_cell.angle_gamma   90.00
#
_symmetry.space_group_name_H-M   'P 1'
#
loop_
_entity.id
_entity.type
_entity.pdbx_description
1 polymer ?
#
loop_
_entity_poly.entity_id
_entity_poly.type
_entity_poly.pdbx_seq_one_letter_code
_entity_poly.pdbx_strand_id
1 'polypeptide(L)'
;TSAQIVDGGLKAKKAGMQLSVTAIAGLGGKKLSREHVEGTAKALSAMNPDYVGVLTLEIHEGTPLEKWVKDGEFELLDSTEILMETRELISRMDCPGCVFRMNHASNYLTLAGTFNEDRQAMIDKIDAALSGKLKLRPEWMRSF
;
A
#
# COMPACT_ATOMS: atom_id res chain seq x y z
N THR A 1 14.71 10.13 -5.79
CA THR A 1 13.59 11.03 -5.46
C THR A 1 12.29 10.52 -6.08
N SER A 2 11.14 10.89 -5.53
CA SER A 2 9.83 10.55 -6.12
C SER A 2 9.68 11.02 -7.56
N ALA A 3 10.24 12.19 -7.90
CA ALA A 3 10.23 12.70 -9.27
C ALA A 3 10.99 11.78 -10.26
N GLN A 4 12.10 11.20 -9.85
CA GLN A 4 12.86 10.23 -10.69
C GLN A 4 12.09 8.92 -10.88
N ILE A 5 11.39 8.45 -9.85
CA ILE A 5 10.55 7.25 -9.93
C ILE A 5 9.40 7.48 -10.92
N VAL A 6 8.71 8.62 -10.80
CA VAL A 6 7.62 9.00 -11.70
C VAL A 6 8.11 9.14 -13.14
N ASP A 7 9.23 9.83 -13.36
CA ASP A 7 9.84 9.97 -14.69
C ASP A 7 10.20 8.60 -15.31
N GLY A 8 10.79 7.69 -14.51
CA GLY A 8 11.09 6.32 -14.94
C GLY A 8 9.84 5.56 -15.38
N GLY A 9 8.77 5.59 -14.57
CA GLY A 9 7.49 4.96 -14.90
C GLY A 9 6.86 5.52 -16.17
N LEU A 10 6.84 6.83 -16.32
CA LEU A 10 6.32 7.49 -17.53
C LEU A 10 7.13 7.13 -18.79
N LYS A 11 8.47 7.02 -18.68
CA LYS A 11 9.33 6.58 -19.79
C LYS A 11 9.05 5.14 -20.19
N ALA A 12 8.84 4.23 -19.22
CA ALA A 12 8.48 2.85 -19.51
C ALA A 12 7.14 2.77 -20.26
N LYS A 13 6.12 3.47 -19.80
CA LYS A 13 4.81 3.53 -20.50
C LYS A 13 4.92 4.15 -21.88
N LYS A 14 5.68 5.23 -22.05
CA LYS A 14 5.92 5.85 -23.36
C LYS A 14 6.62 4.90 -24.34
N ALA A 15 7.44 3.99 -23.84
CA ALA A 15 8.09 2.95 -24.64
C ALA A 15 7.16 1.77 -24.98
N GLY A 16 5.87 1.82 -24.61
CA GLY A 16 4.90 0.75 -24.86
C GLY A 16 4.97 -0.43 -23.87
N MET A 17 5.69 -0.29 -22.77
CA MET A 17 5.79 -1.32 -21.73
C MET A 17 4.60 -1.23 -20.77
N GLN A 18 4.11 -2.39 -20.31
CA GLN A 18 3.20 -2.45 -19.17
C GLN A 18 3.97 -2.11 -17.89
N LEU A 19 3.40 -1.21 -17.08
CA LEU A 19 4.00 -0.77 -15.82
C LEU A 19 3.29 -1.42 -14.64
N SER A 20 4.04 -2.21 -13.87
CA SER A 20 3.61 -2.73 -12.58
C SER A 20 4.41 -2.05 -11.46
N VAL A 21 3.73 -1.50 -10.47
CA VAL A 21 4.35 -0.82 -9.33
C VAL A 21 3.96 -1.52 -8.03
N THR A 22 4.95 -1.74 -7.17
CA THR A 22 4.72 -2.25 -5.81
C THR A 22 4.89 -1.12 -4.80
N ALA A 23 3.92 -0.97 -3.89
CA ALA A 23 3.98 -0.10 -2.74
C ALA A 23 3.93 -0.93 -1.44
N ILE A 24 4.45 -0.37 -0.34
CA ILE A 24 4.50 -1.04 0.96
C ILE A 24 3.72 -0.20 1.97
N ALA A 25 2.59 -0.71 2.45
CA ALA A 25 1.83 -0.09 3.52
C ALA A 25 2.60 -0.16 4.85
N GLY A 26 2.55 0.91 5.62
CA GLY A 26 3.24 1.02 6.90
C GLY A 26 4.70 1.49 6.82
N LEU A 27 5.23 1.76 5.62
CA LEU A 27 6.64 2.14 5.44
C LEU A 27 7.00 3.49 6.09
N GLY A 28 6.01 4.36 6.30
CA GLY A 28 6.18 5.63 7.02
C GLY A 28 6.21 5.48 8.55
N GLY A 29 5.86 4.30 9.08
CA GLY A 29 5.59 4.13 10.50
C GLY A 29 4.47 5.05 10.99
N LYS A 30 4.20 5.11 12.29
CA LYS A 30 3.16 6.00 12.85
C LYS A 30 3.45 7.47 12.58
N LYS A 31 4.71 7.85 12.65
CA LYS A 31 5.13 9.25 12.57
C LYS A 31 4.90 9.88 11.19
N LEU A 32 5.12 9.14 10.10
CA LEU A 32 5.09 9.63 8.73
C LEU A 32 4.03 8.93 7.86
N SER A 33 3.05 8.24 8.45
CA SER A 33 2.02 7.51 7.72
C SER A 33 1.23 8.40 6.76
N ARG A 34 0.87 9.61 7.19
CA ARG A 34 0.15 10.57 6.38
C ARG A 34 0.97 11.02 5.17
N GLU A 35 2.21 11.45 5.39
CA GLU A 35 3.12 11.89 4.32
C GLU A 35 3.41 10.75 3.35
N HIS A 36 3.55 9.52 3.87
CA HIS A 36 3.72 8.32 3.07
C HIS A 36 2.53 8.08 2.14
N VAL A 37 1.31 8.13 2.66
CA VAL A 37 0.08 7.99 1.86
C VAL A 37 -0.02 9.07 0.78
N GLU A 38 0.14 10.34 1.17
CA GLU A 38 0.04 11.47 0.24
C GLU A 38 1.08 11.38 -0.88
N GLY A 39 2.32 11.07 -0.52
CA GLY A 39 3.42 10.92 -1.47
C GLY A 39 3.21 9.74 -2.42
N THR A 40 2.79 8.60 -1.88
CA THR A 40 2.55 7.36 -2.65
C THR A 40 1.36 7.54 -3.60
N ALA A 41 0.23 8.05 -3.12
CA ALA A 41 -0.94 8.32 -3.97
C ALA A 41 -0.61 9.29 -5.11
N LYS A 42 0.12 10.37 -4.81
CA LYS A 42 0.56 11.35 -5.82
C LYS A 42 1.46 10.71 -6.88
N ALA A 43 2.44 9.89 -6.47
CA ALA A 43 3.35 9.24 -7.40
C ALA A 43 2.64 8.21 -8.28
N LEU A 44 1.77 7.37 -7.71
CA LEU A 44 0.98 6.39 -8.44
C LEU A 44 0.02 7.04 -9.42
N SER A 45 -0.71 8.08 -9.00
CA SER A 45 -1.62 8.84 -9.87
C SER A 45 -0.87 9.50 -11.03
N ALA A 46 0.31 10.06 -10.79
CA ALA A 46 1.13 10.68 -11.83
C ALA A 46 1.64 9.67 -12.88
N MET A 47 1.95 8.44 -12.46
CA MET A 47 2.41 7.38 -13.38
C MET A 47 1.24 6.69 -14.08
N ASN A 48 0.07 6.61 -13.45
CA ASN A 48 -1.06 5.78 -13.86
C ASN A 48 -0.61 4.39 -14.34
N PRO A 49 -0.05 3.55 -13.46
CA PRO A 49 0.47 2.24 -13.84
C PRO A 49 -0.67 1.31 -14.25
N ASP A 50 -0.34 0.25 -15.01
CA ASP A 50 -1.31 -0.77 -15.42
C ASP A 50 -1.66 -1.68 -14.23
N TYR A 51 -0.70 -1.88 -13.32
CA TYR A 51 -0.87 -2.71 -12.12
C TYR A 51 -0.25 -2.04 -10.90
N VAL A 52 -0.96 -2.11 -9.77
CA VAL A 52 -0.44 -1.75 -8.44
C VAL A 52 -0.60 -2.93 -7.50
N GLY A 53 0.51 -3.39 -6.92
CA GLY A 53 0.53 -4.32 -5.81
C GLY A 53 0.84 -3.60 -4.50
N VAL A 54 0.09 -3.89 -3.43
CA VAL A 54 0.39 -3.37 -2.09
C VAL A 54 0.71 -4.52 -1.14
N LEU A 55 1.87 -4.43 -0.51
CA LEU A 55 2.32 -5.32 0.55
C LEU A 55 2.26 -4.59 1.88
N THR A 56 2.18 -5.33 2.98
CA THR A 56 2.34 -4.73 4.32
C THR A 56 3.78 -4.92 4.80
N LEU A 57 4.34 -3.87 5.39
CA LEU A 57 5.69 -3.88 5.95
C LEU A 57 5.83 -5.01 6.97
N GLU A 58 6.89 -5.78 6.84
CA GLU A 58 7.35 -6.76 7.84
C GLU A 58 8.80 -6.48 8.22
N ILE A 59 9.16 -6.87 9.44
CA ILE A 59 10.52 -6.72 9.95
C ILE A 59 11.24 -8.04 9.80
N HIS A 60 12.43 -7.98 9.23
CA HIS A 60 13.32 -9.13 9.15
C HIS A 60 14.51 -8.94 10.09
N GLU A 61 14.90 -10.02 10.76
CA GLU A 61 16.04 -10.07 11.64
C GLU A 61 17.33 -9.62 10.93
N GLY A 62 18.16 -8.85 11.65
CA GLY A 62 19.43 -8.34 11.13
C GLY A 62 19.30 -7.09 10.26
N THR A 63 18.09 -6.56 10.03
CA THR A 63 17.90 -5.34 9.22
C THR A 63 18.05 -4.06 10.04
N PRO A 64 18.43 -2.93 9.42
CA PRO A 64 18.41 -1.63 10.10
C PRO A 64 17.04 -1.27 10.68
N LEU A 65 15.95 -1.66 10.01
CA LEU A 65 14.60 -1.40 10.47
C LEU A 65 14.30 -2.11 11.80
N GLU A 66 14.74 -3.37 11.95
CA GLU A 66 14.62 -4.09 13.22
C GLU A 66 15.30 -3.33 14.36
N LYS A 67 16.50 -2.81 14.10
CA LYS A 67 17.22 -2.00 15.09
C LYS A 67 16.44 -0.76 15.46
N TRP A 68 15.93 0.01 14.48
CA TRP A 68 15.15 1.23 14.73
C TRP A 68 13.89 0.96 15.54
N VAL A 69 13.23 -0.17 15.31
CA VAL A 69 12.06 -0.56 16.11
C VAL A 69 12.46 -0.92 17.54
N LYS A 70 13.54 -1.70 17.73
CA LYS A 70 14.06 -2.05 19.07
C LYS A 70 14.51 -0.81 19.87
N ASP A 71 15.09 0.17 19.19
CA ASP A 71 15.56 1.42 19.80
C ASP A 71 14.43 2.45 20.01
N GLY A 72 13.20 2.18 19.53
CA GLY A 72 12.06 3.09 19.61
C GLY A 72 12.11 4.26 18.62
N GLU A 73 13.00 4.21 17.64
CA GLU A 73 13.14 5.24 16.59
C GLU A 73 12.08 5.09 15.48
N PHE A 74 11.57 3.87 15.29
CA PHE A 74 10.51 3.56 14.34
C PHE A 74 9.37 2.80 15.03
N GLU A 75 8.16 3.32 14.92
CA GLU A 75 6.95 2.71 15.48
C GLU A 75 6.09 2.15 14.35
N LEU A 76 5.87 0.83 14.38
CA LEU A 76 5.04 0.14 13.39
C LEU A 76 3.58 0.51 13.54
N LEU A 77 2.88 0.51 12.41
CA LEU A 77 1.42 0.51 12.39
C LEU A 77 0.87 -0.86 12.82
N ASP A 78 -0.18 -0.86 13.61
CA ASP A 78 -0.95 -2.07 13.87
C ASP A 78 -1.90 -2.41 12.69
N SER A 79 -2.61 -3.54 12.78
CA SER A 79 -3.50 -4.00 11.71
C SER A 79 -4.62 -3.01 11.38
N THR A 80 -5.15 -2.31 12.38
CA THR A 80 -6.19 -1.28 12.19
C THR A 80 -5.62 -0.06 11.49
N GLU A 81 -4.45 0.41 11.95
CA GLU A 81 -3.73 1.54 11.36
C GLU A 81 -3.32 1.26 9.90
N ILE A 82 -2.87 0.04 9.58
CA ILE A 82 -2.58 -0.40 8.20
C ILE A 82 -3.84 -0.34 7.32
N LEU A 83 -4.99 -0.77 7.83
CA LEU A 83 -6.24 -0.68 7.08
C LEU A 83 -6.67 0.78 6.87
N MET A 84 -6.52 1.65 7.87
CA MET A 84 -6.81 3.08 7.76
C MET A 84 -5.88 3.75 6.74
N GLU A 85 -4.58 3.43 6.77
CA GLU A 85 -3.60 3.91 5.80
C GLU A 85 -3.95 3.46 4.37
N THR A 86 -4.29 2.17 4.19
CA THR A 86 -4.69 1.61 2.90
C THR A 86 -5.97 2.26 2.38
N ARG A 87 -6.96 2.47 3.25
CA ARG A 87 -8.21 3.16 2.91
C ARG A 87 -7.95 4.55 2.38
N GLU A 88 -7.11 5.30 3.07
CA GLU A 88 -6.74 6.66 2.68
C GLU A 88 -5.95 6.67 1.35
N LEU A 89 -5.03 5.73 1.16
CA LEU A 89 -4.31 5.56 -0.10
C LEU A 89 -5.29 5.33 -1.27
N ILE A 90 -6.21 4.37 -1.14
CA ILE A 90 -7.21 4.05 -2.17
C ILE A 90 -8.12 5.25 -2.46
N SER A 91 -8.51 6.01 -1.43
CA SER A 91 -9.38 7.19 -1.60
C SER A 91 -8.70 8.32 -2.39
N ARG A 92 -7.37 8.47 -2.26
CA ARG A 92 -6.58 9.53 -2.89
C ARG A 92 -6.03 9.18 -4.26
N MET A 93 -5.87 7.89 -4.57
CA MET A 93 -5.36 7.46 -5.87
C MET A 93 -6.32 7.80 -7.01
N ASP A 94 -5.78 8.33 -8.11
CA ASP A 94 -6.51 8.51 -9.38
C ASP A 94 -5.72 7.82 -10.49
N CYS A 95 -6.08 6.55 -10.74
CA CYS A 95 -5.37 5.67 -11.66
C CYS A 95 -6.39 4.91 -12.53
N PRO A 96 -7.09 5.59 -13.45
CA PRO A 96 -8.16 4.98 -14.24
C PRO A 96 -7.66 3.76 -15.03
N GLY A 97 -8.35 2.62 -14.87
CA GLY A 97 -8.03 1.36 -15.53
C GLY A 97 -6.92 0.53 -14.85
N CYS A 98 -6.28 1.06 -13.80
CA CYS A 98 -5.24 0.35 -13.07
C CYS A 98 -5.80 -0.85 -12.30
N VAL A 99 -5.18 -2.01 -12.45
CA VAL A 99 -5.52 -3.22 -11.68
C VAL A 99 -4.81 -3.19 -10.33
N PHE A 100 -5.59 -3.07 -9.26
CA PHE A 100 -5.09 -3.04 -7.88
C PHE A 100 -5.15 -4.42 -7.22
N ARG A 101 -4.09 -4.81 -6.54
CA ARG A 101 -4.00 -6.06 -5.78
C ARG A 101 -3.31 -5.82 -4.43
N MET A 102 -3.96 -6.28 -3.37
CA MET A 102 -3.42 -6.38 -2.02
C MET A 102 -3.72 -7.78 -1.49
N ASN A 103 -3.16 -8.80 -2.15
CA ASN A 103 -3.45 -10.22 -1.90
C ASN A 103 -2.22 -11.02 -1.46
N HIS A 104 -1.08 -10.36 -1.25
CA HIS A 104 0.13 -10.99 -0.73
C HIS A 104 -0.08 -11.52 0.70
N ALA A 105 0.71 -12.52 1.09
CA ALA A 105 0.61 -13.14 2.43
C ALA A 105 0.90 -12.17 3.58
N SER A 106 1.70 -11.12 3.34
CA SER A 106 1.96 -10.06 4.34
C SER A 106 0.73 -9.22 4.70
N ASN A 107 -0.32 -9.22 3.90
CA ASN A 107 -1.48 -8.35 4.11
C ASN A 107 -2.50 -8.93 5.09
N TYR A 108 -3.05 -8.09 5.96
CA TYR A 108 -4.12 -8.44 6.89
C TYR A 108 -5.47 -8.67 6.23
N LEU A 109 -5.72 -7.98 5.10
CA LEU A 109 -6.96 -8.05 4.34
C LEU A 109 -6.63 -8.17 2.85
N THR A 110 -7.28 -9.11 2.16
CA THR A 110 -7.16 -9.22 0.70
C THR A 110 -8.08 -8.23 0.02
N LEU A 111 -7.51 -7.37 -0.84
CA LEU A 111 -8.25 -6.43 -1.69
C LEU A 111 -7.86 -6.66 -3.15
N ALA A 112 -8.84 -6.47 -4.04
CA ALA A 112 -8.62 -6.50 -5.48
C ALA A 112 -9.69 -5.65 -6.17
N GLY A 113 -9.33 -4.97 -7.24
CA GLY A 113 -10.26 -4.18 -8.04
C GLY A 113 -9.56 -3.49 -9.19
N THR A 114 -10.33 -2.83 -10.03
CA THR A 114 -9.87 -1.94 -11.11
C THR A 114 -10.22 -0.50 -10.74
N PHE A 115 -9.25 0.40 -10.74
CA PHE A 115 -9.49 1.82 -10.53
C PHE A 115 -10.05 2.47 -11.81
N ASN A 116 -10.99 3.41 -11.73
CA ASN A 116 -11.65 3.94 -10.53
C ASN A 116 -12.96 3.20 -10.22
N GLU A 117 -13.30 2.17 -11.00
CA GLU A 117 -14.59 1.47 -10.99
C GLU A 117 -14.87 0.82 -9.64
N ASP A 118 -13.90 0.04 -9.12
CA ASP A 118 -14.07 -0.74 -7.88
C ASP A 118 -13.59 0.00 -6.61
N ARG A 119 -13.24 1.29 -6.72
CA ARG A 119 -12.73 2.07 -5.57
C ARG A 119 -13.64 1.97 -4.35
N GLN A 120 -14.93 2.26 -4.55
CA GLN A 120 -15.89 2.26 -3.43
C GLN A 120 -16.05 0.86 -2.82
N ALA A 121 -16.10 -0.18 -3.64
CA ALA A 121 -16.20 -1.56 -3.15
C ALA A 121 -14.99 -1.97 -2.30
N MET A 122 -13.79 -1.53 -2.68
CA MET A 122 -12.58 -1.76 -1.87
C MET A 122 -12.62 -1.01 -0.54
N ILE A 123 -13.07 0.25 -0.55
CA ILE A 123 -13.27 1.06 0.67
C ILE A 123 -14.31 0.42 1.59
N ASP A 124 -15.47 0.02 1.05
CA ASP A 124 -16.55 -0.62 1.82
C ASP A 124 -16.07 -1.91 2.49
N LYS A 125 -15.21 -2.68 1.80
CA LYS A 125 -14.61 -3.90 2.36
C LYS A 125 -13.66 -3.60 3.51
N ILE A 126 -12.86 -2.53 3.43
CA ILE A 126 -12.01 -2.07 4.53
C ILE A 126 -12.89 -1.62 5.70
N ASP A 127 -13.92 -0.82 5.45
CA ASP A 127 -14.83 -0.32 6.50
C ASP A 127 -15.58 -1.47 7.19
N ALA A 128 -15.96 -2.52 6.46
CA ALA A 128 -16.50 -3.74 7.03
C ALA A 128 -15.50 -4.46 7.95
N ALA A 129 -14.23 -4.50 7.57
CA ALA A 129 -13.17 -5.09 8.40
C ALA A 129 -12.90 -4.24 9.65
N LEU A 130 -12.80 -2.92 9.51
CA LEU A 130 -12.63 -1.99 10.64
C LEU A 130 -13.79 -2.04 11.64
N SER A 131 -15.01 -2.30 11.17
CA SER A 131 -16.18 -2.48 12.03
C SER A 131 -16.33 -3.89 12.63
N GLY A 132 -15.35 -4.78 12.40
CA GLY A 132 -15.35 -6.16 12.92
C GLY A 132 -16.28 -7.13 12.17
N LYS A 133 -16.88 -6.71 11.06
CA LYS A 133 -17.74 -7.59 10.23
C LYS A 133 -16.95 -8.59 9.39
N LEU A 134 -15.68 -8.31 9.12
CA LEU A 134 -14.75 -9.20 8.44
C LEU A 134 -13.56 -9.51 9.34
N LYS A 135 -13.13 -10.78 9.32
CA LYS A 135 -11.93 -11.22 10.05
C LYS A 135 -10.69 -10.86 9.26
N LEU A 136 -9.71 -10.30 9.95
CA LEU A 136 -8.37 -10.09 9.42
C LEU A 136 -7.54 -11.37 9.48
N ARG A 137 -6.56 -11.48 8.59
CA ARG A 137 -5.54 -12.52 8.69
C ARG A 137 -4.77 -12.30 10.01
N PRO A 138 -4.68 -13.31 10.87
CA PRO A 138 -3.92 -13.20 12.12
C PRO A 138 -2.42 -13.11 11.83
N GLU A 139 -1.67 -12.51 12.75
CA GLU A 139 -0.23 -12.25 12.59
C GLU A 139 0.56 -13.52 12.24
N TRP A 140 0.28 -14.64 12.91
CA TRP A 140 0.96 -15.92 12.69
C TRP A 140 0.71 -16.56 11.30
N MET A 141 -0.26 -16.06 10.54
CA MET A 141 -0.55 -16.49 9.16
C MET A 141 0.02 -15.52 8.11
N ARG A 142 0.66 -14.44 8.54
CA ARG A 142 1.35 -13.54 7.65
C ARG A 142 2.76 -14.06 7.40
N SER A 143 3.25 -13.89 6.17
CA SER A 143 4.60 -14.31 5.78
C SER A 143 5.05 -13.60 4.51
N PHE A 144 6.35 -13.58 4.31
CA PHE A 144 7.00 -13.29 3.03
C PHE A 144 7.45 -14.54 2.34
#